data_c218f72ca4b0cb5e18ec3a97245cc7cf
#
_entry.id   c218f72ca4b0cb5e18ec3a97245cc7cf
#
_cell.length_a   1.000
_cell.length_b   1.000
_cell.length_c   1.000
_cell.angle_alpha   90.00
_cell.angle_beta   90.00
_cell.angle_gamma   90.00
#
_symmetry.space_group_name_H-M   'P 1'
#
loop_
_entity.id
_entity.type
_entity.pdbx_description
1 polymer ?
#
loop_
_entity_poly.entity_id
_entity_poly.type
_entity_poly.pdbx_seq_one_letter_code
_entity_poly.pdbx_strand_id
1 'polypeptide(L)'
;MIDSKNIRPMIPNLEPKFEYNRIIIVGNGFDLGLGLKTSYNNFLLNHLKGAFREIVEQNKYDSGLIFGNTKQNYASSSKVKLLTKIDECQSIKEIISSLEYEITFNYKSEFIQDVIEIYEFNNWVDIEILYFKNLQKIYNSLKDKDFDNKDYSKVTELNKSMDLIESALFTYINDEQNKLNFSYLDSHYKTLIDSFFEPIHKLENLLIPEHRSKRAPETVFFVNFNYTDTLVKLLNNTFVGKNKLIHIHGSVSNNNNPIIFGFGDDTNSIYRGLEEEDESELLRKIKSFAYPKTNNYHKLLNVLDNKPYEVFVVGHSCGVSDKTMLSTVFQHEKCLAIKNFHYKGEEEDFYKRIAISRHFSDKPLMRKRVLPFDKDAVIPQRQEV
;
A
#
# COMPACT_ATOMS: atom_id res chain seq x y z
N MET A 1 -7.72 79.09 13.51
CA MET A 1 -8.49 77.88 13.94
C MET A 1 -8.33 76.90 12.81
N ILE A 2 -7.42 75.95 12.94
CA ILE A 2 -7.16 74.88 11.96
C ILE A 2 -7.77 73.61 12.54
N ASP A 3 -8.75 73.11 11.83
CA ASP A 3 -9.57 71.96 12.18
C ASP A 3 -8.74 70.68 12.04
N SER A 4 -8.43 70.03 13.20
CA SER A 4 -7.70 68.77 13.22
C SER A 4 -8.65 67.61 12.89
N LYS A 5 -8.79 67.28 11.60
CA LYS A 5 -9.48 66.08 11.18
C LYS A 5 -8.80 64.83 11.75
N ASN A 6 -9.54 64.13 12.56
CA ASN A 6 -9.27 62.79 13.06
C ASN A 6 -8.97 61.81 11.88
N ILE A 7 -7.72 61.59 11.57
CA ILE A 7 -7.26 60.47 10.75
C ILE A 7 -7.24 59.23 11.66
N ARG A 8 -8.33 58.45 11.68
CA ARG A 8 -8.26 57.10 12.22
C ARG A 8 -7.38 56.30 11.25
N PRO A 9 -6.32 55.62 11.75
CA PRO A 9 -5.56 54.70 10.92
C PRO A 9 -6.51 53.59 10.41
N MET A 10 -6.62 53.41 9.11
CA MET A 10 -7.22 52.22 8.51
C MET A 10 -6.39 51.03 8.99
N ILE A 11 -6.87 50.32 9.99
CA ILE A 11 -6.41 48.95 10.27
C ILE A 11 -6.86 48.13 9.04
N PRO A 12 -5.92 47.56 8.26
CA PRO A 12 -6.33 46.68 7.20
C PRO A 12 -7.18 45.56 7.81
N ASN A 13 -8.39 45.38 7.33
CA ASN A 13 -9.18 44.19 7.64
C ASN A 13 -8.41 42.99 7.08
N LEU A 14 -7.50 42.46 7.85
CA LEU A 14 -6.87 41.18 7.60
C LEU A 14 -7.97 40.15 7.86
N GLU A 15 -8.69 39.77 6.81
CA GLU A 15 -9.51 38.55 6.88
C GLU A 15 -8.64 37.45 7.47
N PRO A 16 -9.14 36.69 8.47
CA PRO A 16 -8.35 35.64 9.08
C PRO A 16 -7.89 34.69 7.98
N LYS A 17 -6.57 34.51 7.88
CA LYS A 17 -5.96 33.63 6.87
C LYS A 17 -6.44 32.22 7.19
N PHE A 18 -7.29 31.65 6.33
CA PHE A 18 -7.61 30.24 6.41
C PHE A 18 -6.36 29.43 6.06
N GLU A 19 -5.78 28.75 7.07
CA GLU A 19 -4.58 27.94 6.96
C GLU A 19 -4.97 26.48 7.00
N TYR A 20 -4.46 25.69 6.06
CA TYR A 20 -4.71 24.26 5.99
C TYR A 20 -3.45 23.49 5.60
N ASN A 21 -3.42 22.21 5.94
CA ASN A 21 -2.39 21.27 5.57
C ASN A 21 -2.83 20.42 4.38
N ARG A 22 -1.89 19.73 3.76
CA ARG A 22 -2.17 18.69 2.77
C ARG A 22 -1.50 17.40 3.16
N ILE A 23 -2.25 16.29 3.07
CA ILE A 23 -1.77 14.94 3.33
C ILE A 23 -1.73 14.21 1.99
N ILE A 24 -0.54 13.77 1.59
CA ILE A 24 -0.34 12.96 0.39
C ILE A 24 -0.22 11.50 0.82
N ILE A 25 -1.23 10.69 0.52
CA ILE A 25 -1.21 9.25 0.73
C ILE A 25 -0.56 8.62 -0.48
N VAL A 26 0.62 8.03 -0.27
CA VAL A 26 1.40 7.38 -1.34
C VAL A 26 1.34 5.87 -1.16
N GLY A 27 0.94 5.16 -2.22
CA GLY A 27 0.88 3.70 -2.24
C GLY A 27 1.62 3.10 -3.42
N ASN A 28 1.57 1.78 -3.55
CA ASN A 28 2.39 1.00 -4.48
C ASN A 28 2.28 1.40 -5.96
N GLY A 29 1.14 1.95 -6.37
CA GLY A 29 0.98 2.49 -7.73
C GLY A 29 1.95 3.63 -8.06
N PHE A 30 2.48 4.34 -7.05
CA PHE A 30 3.52 5.34 -7.25
C PHE A 30 4.86 4.67 -7.62
N ASP A 31 5.25 3.61 -6.91
CA ASP A 31 6.47 2.84 -7.22
C ASP A 31 6.37 2.14 -8.57
N LEU A 32 5.20 1.57 -8.89
CA LEU A 32 4.92 0.97 -10.21
C LEU A 32 5.03 2.01 -11.33
N GLY A 33 4.54 3.23 -11.11
CA GLY A 33 4.69 4.35 -12.05
C GLY A 33 6.16 4.72 -12.30
N LEU A 34 7.02 4.61 -11.29
CA LEU A 34 8.48 4.77 -11.43
C LEU A 34 9.16 3.62 -12.16
N GLY A 35 8.42 2.57 -12.56
CA GLY A 35 8.93 1.38 -13.25
C GLY A 35 9.46 0.28 -12.33
N LEU A 36 9.25 0.39 -11.01
CA LEU A 36 9.58 -0.69 -10.08
C LEU A 36 8.54 -1.81 -10.16
N LYS A 37 8.97 -3.05 -10.01
CA LYS A 37 8.12 -4.24 -10.07
C LYS A 37 7.70 -4.68 -8.65
N THR A 38 7.07 -3.79 -7.88
CA THR A 38 6.76 -3.98 -6.45
C THR A 38 5.38 -4.57 -6.16
N SER A 39 4.65 -5.05 -7.17
CA SER A 39 3.38 -5.74 -6.94
C SER A 39 3.57 -7.16 -6.38
N TYR A 40 2.56 -7.67 -5.67
CA TYR A 40 2.56 -9.07 -5.23
C TYR A 40 2.69 -10.05 -6.41
N ASN A 41 2.13 -9.70 -7.55
CA ASN A 41 2.25 -10.49 -8.78
C ASN A 41 3.70 -10.60 -9.27
N ASN A 42 4.40 -9.48 -9.32
CA ASN A 42 5.82 -9.46 -9.70
C ASN A 42 6.67 -10.26 -8.71
N PHE A 43 6.39 -10.09 -7.41
CA PHE A 43 7.05 -10.84 -6.34
C PHE A 43 6.87 -12.35 -6.51
N LEU A 44 5.62 -12.83 -6.62
CA LEU A 44 5.34 -14.27 -6.73
C LEU A 44 5.97 -14.90 -7.97
N LEU A 45 5.83 -14.22 -9.13
CA LEU A 45 6.45 -14.69 -10.38
C LEU A 45 7.98 -14.76 -10.26
N ASN A 46 8.61 -13.71 -9.70
CA ASN A 46 10.06 -13.68 -9.52
C ASN A 46 10.53 -14.76 -8.55
N HIS A 47 9.85 -14.89 -7.40
CA HIS A 47 10.19 -15.89 -6.38
C HIS A 47 10.11 -17.31 -6.94
N LEU A 48 9.04 -17.65 -7.67
CA LEU A 48 8.87 -18.97 -8.26
C LEU A 48 9.87 -19.24 -9.37
N LYS A 49 10.14 -18.26 -10.25
CA LYS A 49 11.25 -18.39 -11.24
C LYS A 49 12.56 -18.73 -10.55
N GLY A 50 12.93 -17.98 -9.52
CA GLY A 50 14.12 -18.24 -8.74
C GLY A 50 14.15 -19.64 -8.12
N ALA A 51 13.05 -20.05 -7.47
CA ALA A 51 12.93 -21.37 -6.86
C ALA A 51 13.08 -22.52 -7.87
N PHE A 52 12.41 -22.43 -9.02
CA PHE A 52 12.54 -23.45 -10.07
C PHE A 52 13.93 -23.48 -10.71
N ARG A 53 14.58 -22.33 -10.87
CA ARG A 53 16.01 -22.28 -11.33
C ARG A 53 16.90 -23.04 -10.37
N GLU A 54 16.80 -22.76 -9.06
CA GLU A 54 17.61 -23.44 -8.04
C GLU A 54 17.33 -24.95 -7.99
N ILE A 55 16.06 -25.38 -8.17
CA ILE A 55 15.71 -26.80 -8.27
C ILE A 55 16.43 -27.44 -9.46
N VAL A 56 16.48 -26.80 -10.63
CA VAL A 56 17.17 -27.30 -11.82
C VAL A 56 18.68 -27.37 -11.59
N GLU A 57 19.26 -26.33 -10.98
CA GLU A 57 20.71 -26.24 -10.77
C GLU A 57 21.20 -27.23 -9.70
N GLN A 58 20.50 -27.32 -8.56
CA GLN A 58 20.88 -28.12 -7.39
C GLN A 58 20.25 -29.51 -7.35
N ASN A 59 19.34 -29.84 -8.26
CA ASN A 59 18.49 -31.00 -8.32
C ASN A 59 17.46 -31.11 -7.17
N LYS A 60 17.59 -30.33 -6.10
CA LYS A 60 16.68 -30.21 -4.97
C LYS A 60 16.85 -28.83 -4.31
N TYR A 61 15.75 -28.15 -4.03
CA TYR A 61 15.78 -26.84 -3.39
C TYR A 61 14.51 -26.57 -2.57
N ASP A 62 14.67 -25.79 -1.51
CA ASP A 62 13.61 -25.28 -0.64
C ASP A 62 13.70 -23.75 -0.61
N SER A 63 12.71 -23.08 -1.20
CA SER A 63 12.66 -21.62 -1.29
C SER A 63 11.96 -20.95 -0.10
N GLY A 64 11.48 -21.72 0.86
CA GLY A 64 10.61 -21.23 1.94
C GLY A 64 9.13 -21.18 1.58
N LEU A 65 8.74 -20.99 0.30
CA LEU A 65 7.35 -21.06 -0.15
C LEU A 65 7.01 -22.39 -0.82
N ILE A 66 7.94 -22.90 -1.62
CA ILE A 66 7.84 -24.23 -2.23
C ILE A 66 9.13 -25.01 -1.98
N PHE A 67 9.02 -26.33 -1.97
CA PHE A 67 10.18 -27.20 -2.07
C PHE A 67 9.98 -28.21 -3.21
N GLY A 68 11.07 -28.54 -3.89
CA GLY A 68 10.98 -29.44 -5.03
C GLY A 68 12.30 -30.10 -5.38
N ASN A 69 12.19 -31.02 -6.34
CA ASN A 69 13.34 -31.74 -6.89
C ASN A 69 13.13 -32.04 -8.38
N THR A 70 14.22 -32.19 -9.11
CA THR A 70 14.19 -32.71 -10.47
C THR A 70 13.81 -34.20 -10.46
N LYS A 71 13.00 -34.64 -11.44
CA LYS A 71 12.58 -36.05 -11.56
C LYS A 71 13.74 -36.99 -11.96
N GLN A 72 14.81 -36.42 -12.49
CA GLN A 72 16.04 -37.13 -12.89
C GLN A 72 17.25 -36.21 -12.85
N ASN A 73 18.45 -36.77 -12.90
CA ASN A 73 19.67 -35.97 -13.04
C ASN A 73 19.83 -35.52 -14.50
N TYR A 74 19.82 -34.22 -14.71
CA TYR A 74 20.00 -33.63 -16.05
C TYR A 74 21.44 -33.32 -16.33
N ALA A 75 21.90 -33.61 -17.58
CA ALA A 75 23.18 -33.14 -18.09
C ALA A 75 23.20 -31.60 -18.19
N SER A 76 24.39 -31.00 -18.16
CA SER A 76 24.55 -29.54 -18.20
C SER A 76 23.81 -28.87 -19.36
N SER A 77 23.84 -29.45 -20.55
CA SER A 77 23.12 -28.93 -21.73
C SER A 77 21.58 -28.95 -21.59
N SER A 78 21.06 -29.97 -20.90
CA SER A 78 19.62 -30.06 -20.60
C SER A 78 19.20 -29.06 -19.52
N LYS A 79 20.05 -28.85 -18.49
CA LYS A 79 19.82 -27.80 -17.47
C LYS A 79 19.73 -26.44 -18.10
N VAL A 80 20.65 -26.08 -19.01
CA VAL A 80 20.61 -24.78 -19.73
C VAL A 80 19.28 -24.60 -20.47
N LYS A 81 18.77 -25.62 -21.17
CA LYS A 81 17.48 -25.55 -21.86
C LYS A 81 16.31 -25.30 -20.87
N LEU A 82 16.31 -25.97 -19.72
CA LEU A 82 15.28 -25.77 -18.69
C LEU A 82 15.35 -24.37 -18.09
N LEU A 83 16.53 -23.84 -17.82
CA LEU A 83 16.74 -22.49 -17.32
C LEU A 83 16.24 -21.44 -18.31
N THR A 84 16.57 -21.58 -19.61
CA THR A 84 16.06 -20.70 -20.67
C THR A 84 14.53 -20.72 -20.71
N LYS A 85 13.93 -21.92 -20.62
CA LYS A 85 12.46 -22.08 -20.62
C LYS A 85 11.80 -21.36 -19.42
N ILE A 86 12.40 -21.44 -18.22
CA ILE A 86 11.95 -20.72 -17.03
C ILE A 86 12.02 -19.20 -17.26
N ASP A 87 13.08 -18.70 -17.84
CA ASP A 87 13.30 -17.26 -18.07
C ASP A 87 12.28 -16.67 -19.06
N GLU A 88 11.90 -17.43 -20.08
CA GLU A 88 10.94 -17.04 -21.12
C GLU A 88 9.49 -16.98 -20.59
N CYS A 89 9.14 -17.75 -19.54
CA CYS A 89 7.79 -17.75 -18.96
C CYS A 89 7.40 -16.36 -18.46
N GLN A 90 6.18 -15.92 -18.75
CA GLN A 90 5.62 -14.64 -18.31
C GLN A 90 4.58 -14.78 -17.19
N SER A 91 4.18 -16.01 -16.86
CA SER A 91 3.21 -16.31 -15.83
C SER A 91 3.61 -17.53 -15.00
N ILE A 92 3.06 -17.64 -13.80
CA ILE A 92 3.24 -18.83 -12.93
C ILE A 92 2.69 -20.08 -13.62
N LYS A 93 1.53 -19.97 -14.25
CA LYS A 93 0.90 -21.07 -15.00
C LYS A 93 1.83 -21.62 -16.09
N GLU A 94 2.47 -20.73 -16.85
CA GLU A 94 3.44 -21.13 -17.86
C GLU A 94 4.63 -21.87 -17.24
N ILE A 95 5.16 -21.39 -16.10
CA ILE A 95 6.28 -22.07 -15.42
C ILE A 95 5.87 -23.47 -15.00
N ILE A 96 4.75 -23.61 -14.28
CA ILE A 96 4.27 -24.90 -13.77
C ILE A 96 4.01 -25.87 -14.92
N SER A 97 3.23 -25.46 -15.92
CA SER A 97 2.90 -26.34 -17.06
C SER A 97 4.12 -26.69 -17.90
N SER A 98 5.09 -25.78 -18.00
CA SER A 98 6.32 -26.02 -18.78
C SER A 98 7.28 -26.99 -18.13
N LEU A 99 7.20 -27.20 -16.82
CA LEU A 99 8.13 -28.02 -16.03
C LEU A 99 7.48 -29.24 -15.38
N GLU A 100 6.20 -29.51 -15.63
CA GLU A 100 5.44 -30.59 -14.98
C GLU A 100 6.04 -31.99 -15.17
N TYR A 101 6.76 -32.21 -16.29
CA TYR A 101 7.40 -33.48 -16.59
C TYR A 101 8.82 -33.58 -16.04
N GLU A 102 9.47 -32.46 -15.73
CA GLU A 102 10.88 -32.36 -15.31
C GLU A 102 11.06 -32.20 -13.81
N ILE A 103 10.10 -31.52 -13.13
CA ILE A 103 10.19 -31.16 -11.71
C ILE A 103 8.99 -31.70 -10.96
N THR A 104 9.23 -32.12 -9.71
CA THR A 104 8.19 -32.33 -8.71
C THR A 104 8.35 -31.27 -7.63
N PHE A 105 7.27 -30.62 -7.24
CA PHE A 105 7.31 -29.67 -6.15
C PHE A 105 6.04 -29.74 -5.28
N ASN A 106 6.14 -29.19 -4.05
CA ASN A 106 5.04 -29.05 -3.12
C ASN A 106 5.06 -27.63 -2.52
N TYR A 107 3.89 -27.13 -2.19
CA TYR A 107 3.75 -25.91 -1.42
C TYR A 107 4.06 -26.16 0.07
N LYS A 108 4.58 -25.17 0.78
CA LYS A 108 4.91 -25.29 2.21
C LYS A 108 3.67 -25.33 3.11
N SER A 109 2.54 -24.82 2.64
CA SER A 109 1.26 -24.84 3.35
C SER A 109 0.10 -24.66 2.37
N GLU A 110 -1.13 -25.00 2.84
CA GLU A 110 -2.37 -24.75 2.09
C GLU A 110 -2.54 -23.26 1.79
N PHE A 111 -2.19 -22.37 2.71
CA PHE A 111 -2.30 -20.93 2.49
C PHE A 111 -1.38 -20.44 1.37
N ILE A 112 -0.14 -20.93 1.30
CA ILE A 112 0.78 -20.58 0.21
C ILE A 112 0.26 -21.10 -1.12
N GLN A 113 -0.33 -22.30 -1.14
CA GLN A 113 -1.00 -22.85 -2.30
C GLN A 113 -2.15 -21.94 -2.74
N ASP A 114 -3.05 -21.55 -1.84
CA ASP A 114 -4.16 -20.64 -2.11
C ASP A 114 -3.69 -19.30 -2.73
N VAL A 115 -2.61 -18.73 -2.18
CA VAL A 115 -2.02 -17.47 -2.70
C VAL A 115 -1.60 -17.61 -4.15
N ILE A 116 -0.91 -18.70 -4.48
CA ILE A 116 -0.37 -18.94 -5.83
C ILE A 116 -1.48 -19.29 -6.81
N GLU A 117 -2.43 -20.14 -6.43
CA GLU A 117 -3.56 -20.53 -7.27
C GLU A 117 -4.51 -19.36 -7.58
N ILE A 118 -4.83 -18.52 -6.57
CA ILE A 118 -5.68 -17.34 -6.78
C ILE A 118 -5.00 -16.36 -7.75
N TYR A 119 -3.69 -16.20 -7.65
CA TYR A 119 -2.94 -15.38 -8.61
C TYR A 119 -3.05 -15.95 -10.04
N GLU A 120 -2.90 -17.26 -10.21
CA GLU A 120 -3.01 -17.91 -11.53
C GLU A 120 -4.37 -17.65 -12.22
N PHE A 121 -5.46 -17.66 -11.42
CA PHE A 121 -6.81 -17.44 -11.96
C PHE A 121 -7.14 -15.98 -12.26
N ASN A 122 -6.70 -15.06 -11.39
CA ASN A 122 -7.16 -13.67 -11.41
C ASN A 122 -6.11 -12.68 -11.92
N ASN A 123 -4.85 -13.11 -12.15
CA ASN A 123 -3.70 -12.23 -12.38
C ASN A 123 -3.54 -11.13 -11.32
N TRP A 124 -4.14 -11.31 -10.14
CA TRP A 124 -4.08 -10.38 -9.02
C TRP A 124 -4.40 -11.11 -7.72
N VAL A 125 -3.64 -10.82 -6.69
CA VAL A 125 -3.87 -11.30 -5.34
C VAL A 125 -3.60 -10.18 -4.34
N ASP A 126 -4.47 -10.04 -3.34
CA ASP A 126 -4.19 -9.28 -2.12
C ASP A 126 -3.97 -10.29 -0.99
N ILE A 127 -2.70 -10.49 -0.66
CA ILE A 127 -2.26 -11.51 0.29
C ILE A 127 -2.84 -11.23 1.69
N GLU A 128 -2.93 -9.97 2.08
CA GLU A 128 -3.43 -9.56 3.39
C GLU A 128 -4.94 -9.85 3.53
N ILE A 129 -5.71 -9.58 2.48
CA ILE A 129 -7.15 -9.91 2.43
C ILE A 129 -7.34 -11.44 2.43
N LEU A 130 -6.53 -12.17 1.67
CA LEU A 130 -6.62 -13.61 1.61
C LEU A 130 -6.28 -14.25 2.97
N TYR A 131 -5.23 -13.76 3.63
CA TYR A 131 -4.90 -14.15 5.00
C TYR A 131 -6.11 -14.00 5.93
N PHE A 132 -6.74 -12.82 5.94
CA PHE A 132 -7.88 -12.57 6.81
C PHE A 132 -9.08 -13.46 6.50
N LYS A 133 -9.36 -13.75 5.23
CA LYS A 133 -10.40 -14.71 4.83
C LYS A 133 -10.13 -16.12 5.34
N ASN A 134 -8.88 -16.57 5.31
CA ASN A 134 -8.49 -17.86 5.88
C ASN A 134 -8.61 -17.86 7.39
N LEU A 135 -8.17 -16.79 8.07
CA LEU A 135 -8.36 -16.63 9.51
C LEU A 135 -9.84 -16.69 9.90
N GLN A 136 -10.73 -16.01 9.14
CA GLN A 136 -12.18 -16.07 9.35
C GLN A 136 -12.75 -17.49 9.22
N LYS A 137 -12.30 -18.26 8.21
CA LYS A 137 -12.74 -19.65 8.02
C LYS A 137 -12.34 -20.51 9.24
N ILE A 138 -11.09 -20.38 9.69
CA ILE A 138 -10.57 -21.12 10.85
C ILE A 138 -11.37 -20.72 12.11
N TYR A 139 -11.50 -19.43 12.38
CA TYR A 139 -12.26 -18.92 13.52
C TYR A 139 -13.72 -19.44 13.53
N ASN A 140 -14.42 -19.35 12.39
CA ASN A 140 -15.78 -19.85 12.29
C ASN A 140 -15.92 -21.35 12.53
N SER A 141 -14.85 -22.13 12.33
CA SER A 141 -14.82 -23.57 12.67
C SER A 141 -14.57 -23.85 14.16
N LEU A 142 -14.13 -22.84 14.90
CA LEU A 142 -13.76 -22.96 16.32
C LEU A 142 -14.75 -22.29 17.28
N LYS A 143 -15.41 -21.19 16.86
CA LYS A 143 -16.19 -20.30 17.73
C LYS A 143 -17.33 -21.01 18.51
N ASP A 144 -17.91 -22.07 17.93
CA ASP A 144 -19.04 -22.80 18.54
C ASP A 144 -18.58 -24.04 19.32
N LYS A 145 -17.26 -24.26 19.47
CA LYS A 145 -16.70 -25.36 20.28
C LYS A 145 -16.50 -24.92 21.71
N ASP A 146 -16.60 -25.89 22.64
CA ASP A 146 -16.19 -25.67 24.03
C ASP A 146 -14.71 -25.31 24.10
N PHE A 147 -14.32 -24.48 25.05
CA PHE A 147 -12.95 -23.94 25.19
C PHE A 147 -11.90 -25.06 25.18
N ASP A 148 -12.11 -26.15 25.94
CA ASP A 148 -11.16 -27.27 26.02
C ASP A 148 -11.02 -28.07 24.71
N ASN A 149 -11.90 -27.85 23.73
CA ASN A 149 -11.92 -28.53 22.43
C ASN A 149 -11.46 -27.66 21.28
N LYS A 150 -11.03 -26.40 21.54
CA LYS A 150 -10.52 -25.50 20.50
C LYS A 150 -9.05 -25.81 20.21
N ASP A 151 -8.76 -26.14 18.94
CA ASP A 151 -7.41 -26.35 18.44
C ASP A 151 -6.99 -25.19 17.52
N TYR A 152 -6.08 -24.35 18.00
CA TYR A 152 -5.57 -23.18 17.26
C TYR A 152 -4.32 -23.49 16.42
N SER A 153 -3.93 -24.76 16.27
CA SER A 153 -2.75 -25.16 15.47
C SER A 153 -2.80 -24.62 14.04
N LYS A 154 -4.00 -24.61 13.42
CA LYS A 154 -4.21 -24.05 12.09
C LYS A 154 -3.99 -22.54 12.02
N VAL A 155 -4.30 -21.80 13.08
CA VAL A 155 -4.01 -20.35 13.16
C VAL A 155 -2.50 -20.14 13.22
N THR A 156 -1.80 -20.92 14.03
CA THR A 156 -0.35 -20.89 14.15
C THR A 156 0.33 -21.22 12.81
N GLU A 157 -0.19 -22.22 12.08
CA GLU A 157 0.31 -22.59 10.74
C GLU A 157 0.08 -21.47 9.72
N LEU A 158 -1.12 -20.85 9.73
CA LEU A 158 -1.44 -19.71 8.88
C LEU A 158 -0.50 -18.53 9.15
N ASN A 159 -0.25 -18.21 10.43
CA ASN A 159 0.68 -17.14 10.82
C ASN A 159 2.12 -17.43 10.38
N LYS A 160 2.60 -18.67 10.53
CA LYS A 160 3.93 -19.08 10.04
C LYS A 160 4.03 -18.94 8.51
N SER A 161 2.99 -19.31 7.79
CA SER A 161 2.94 -19.16 6.33
C SER A 161 3.01 -17.69 5.92
N MET A 162 2.31 -16.82 6.67
CA MET A 162 2.38 -15.37 6.45
C MET A 162 3.77 -14.81 6.76
N ASP A 163 4.46 -15.30 7.82
CA ASP A 163 5.84 -14.92 8.15
C ASP A 163 6.83 -15.31 7.03
N LEU A 164 6.65 -16.48 6.40
CA LEU A 164 7.47 -16.91 5.26
C LEU A 164 7.26 -16.01 4.04
N ILE A 165 6.02 -15.70 3.70
CA ILE A 165 5.70 -14.78 2.59
C ILE A 165 6.26 -13.39 2.88
N GLU A 166 6.08 -12.88 4.11
CA GLU A 166 6.60 -11.59 4.55
C GLU A 166 8.11 -11.48 4.36
N SER A 167 8.86 -12.49 4.83
CA SER A 167 10.32 -12.52 4.70
C SER A 167 10.78 -12.53 3.23
N ALA A 168 10.16 -13.36 2.40
CA ALA A 168 10.49 -13.45 0.98
C ALA A 168 10.13 -12.16 0.21
N LEU A 169 8.97 -11.58 0.50
CA LEU A 169 8.49 -10.34 -0.11
C LEU A 169 9.42 -9.16 0.21
N PHE A 170 9.86 -9.02 1.45
CA PHE A 170 10.68 -7.87 1.84
C PHE A 170 12.11 -7.97 1.29
N THR A 171 12.66 -9.17 1.19
CA THR A 171 13.91 -9.39 0.46
C THR A 171 13.75 -8.96 -0.99
N TYR A 172 12.69 -9.40 -1.66
CA TYR A 172 12.40 -9.01 -3.04
C TYR A 172 12.23 -7.50 -3.24
N ILE A 173 11.44 -6.85 -2.37
CA ILE A 173 11.21 -5.39 -2.46
C ILE A 173 12.50 -4.61 -2.23
N ASN A 174 13.35 -5.06 -1.30
CA ASN A 174 14.63 -4.42 -1.06
C ASN A 174 15.55 -4.52 -2.29
N ASP A 175 15.60 -5.67 -2.94
CA ASP A 175 16.38 -5.85 -4.17
C ASP A 175 15.80 -5.01 -5.32
N GLU A 176 14.48 -4.94 -5.42
CA GLU A 176 13.79 -4.19 -6.47
C GLU A 176 14.01 -2.68 -6.35
N GLN A 177 13.93 -2.11 -5.14
CA GLN A 177 14.16 -0.67 -4.95
C GLN A 177 15.59 -0.24 -5.28
N ASN A 178 16.57 -1.15 -5.18
CA ASN A 178 17.96 -0.87 -5.50
C ASN A 178 18.25 -0.81 -7.02
N LYS A 179 17.33 -1.27 -7.85
CA LYS A 179 17.42 -1.16 -9.32
C LYS A 179 17.08 0.24 -9.84
N LEU A 180 16.38 1.07 -9.04
CA LEU A 180 15.96 2.40 -9.48
C LEU A 180 17.14 3.38 -9.53
N ASN A 181 17.40 3.90 -10.73
CA ASN A 181 18.36 4.98 -10.93
C ASN A 181 17.65 6.34 -10.91
N PHE A 182 17.89 7.13 -9.87
CA PHE A 182 17.29 8.45 -9.68
C PHE A 182 17.88 9.55 -10.58
N SER A 183 18.98 9.29 -11.30
CA SER A 183 19.62 10.27 -12.19
C SER A 183 18.77 10.62 -13.43
N TYR A 184 17.78 9.80 -13.74
CA TYR A 184 16.90 9.94 -14.88
C TYR A 184 15.44 10.23 -14.49
N LEU A 185 15.22 10.84 -13.32
CA LEU A 185 13.86 11.24 -12.94
C LEU A 185 13.33 12.27 -13.95
N ASP A 186 12.34 11.79 -14.70
CA ASP A 186 11.64 12.54 -15.71
C ASP A 186 11.07 13.86 -15.15
N SER A 187 11.07 14.90 -15.95
CA SER A 187 10.43 16.19 -15.68
C SER A 187 8.97 16.04 -15.22
N HIS A 188 8.27 15.00 -15.68
CA HIS A 188 6.89 14.70 -15.31
C HIS A 188 6.72 14.36 -13.82
N TYR A 189 7.66 13.63 -13.20
CA TYR A 189 7.62 13.37 -11.76
C TYR A 189 7.90 14.60 -10.93
N LYS A 190 8.79 15.48 -11.42
CA LYS A 190 8.98 16.78 -10.81
C LYS A 190 7.69 17.59 -10.84
N THR A 191 7.04 17.66 -12.00
CA THR A 191 5.75 18.35 -12.17
C THR A 191 4.67 17.77 -11.25
N LEU A 192 4.58 16.45 -11.11
CA LEU A 192 3.66 15.82 -10.17
C LEU A 192 3.93 16.27 -8.74
N ILE A 193 5.18 16.24 -8.29
CA ILE A 193 5.55 16.64 -6.92
C ILE A 193 5.27 18.14 -6.71
N ASP A 194 5.64 18.98 -7.66
CA ASP A 194 5.36 20.43 -7.59
C ASP A 194 3.85 20.69 -7.45
N SER A 195 3.00 19.91 -8.14
CA SER A 195 1.54 20.01 -8.05
C SER A 195 0.98 19.72 -6.64
N PHE A 196 1.73 19.00 -5.80
CA PHE A 196 1.32 18.73 -4.41
C PHE A 196 1.39 19.98 -3.53
N PHE A 197 2.04 21.03 -3.97
CA PHE A 197 2.21 22.28 -3.24
C PHE A 197 1.34 23.40 -3.82
N GLU A 198 0.68 23.15 -4.97
CA GLU A 198 -0.18 24.10 -5.63
C GLU A 198 -1.61 24.09 -5.07
N PRO A 199 -2.35 25.20 -5.11
CA PRO A 199 -3.77 25.24 -4.79
C PRO A 199 -4.59 24.32 -5.72
N ILE A 200 -5.76 23.85 -5.27
CA ILE A 200 -6.70 23.12 -6.12
C ILE A 200 -7.53 24.14 -6.92
N HIS A 201 -7.02 24.61 -8.04
CA HIS A 201 -7.61 25.73 -8.81
C HIS A 201 -8.97 25.45 -9.45
N LYS A 202 -9.30 24.20 -9.79
CA LYS A 202 -10.50 23.87 -10.59
C LYS A 202 -11.78 23.69 -9.77
N LEU A 203 -11.70 23.85 -8.45
CA LEU A 203 -12.80 23.49 -7.54
C LEU A 203 -13.40 24.69 -6.81
N GLU A 204 -13.06 25.91 -7.23
CA GLU A 204 -13.53 27.15 -6.60
C GLU A 204 -15.07 27.24 -6.49
N ASN A 205 -15.80 26.51 -7.35
CA ASN A 205 -17.27 26.52 -7.38
C ASN A 205 -17.94 25.34 -6.65
N LEU A 206 -17.18 24.34 -6.24
CA LEU A 206 -17.70 23.08 -5.70
C LEU A 206 -17.48 22.92 -4.20
N LEU A 207 -16.54 23.64 -3.64
CA LEU A 207 -16.17 23.52 -2.24
C LEU A 207 -16.88 24.57 -1.38
N ILE A 208 -16.98 24.26 -0.10
CA ILE A 208 -17.48 25.13 0.96
C ILE A 208 -16.79 26.50 0.85
N PRO A 209 -17.50 27.63 1.11
CA PRO A 209 -16.95 28.99 1.01
C PRO A 209 -15.58 29.17 1.67
N GLU A 210 -15.32 28.44 2.75
CA GLU A 210 -14.06 28.45 3.50
C GLU A 210 -12.88 27.88 2.67
N HIS A 211 -13.14 27.08 1.63
CA HIS A 211 -12.13 26.49 0.72
C HIS A 211 -11.84 27.31 -0.53
N ARG A 212 -12.48 28.43 -0.71
CA ARG A 212 -12.27 29.32 -1.86
C ARG A 212 -10.92 30.07 -1.81
N SER A 213 -10.07 29.78 -0.83
CA SER A 213 -8.77 30.43 -0.77
C SER A 213 -7.86 29.90 -1.89
N LYS A 214 -7.43 30.78 -2.78
CA LYS A 214 -6.41 30.55 -3.82
C LYS A 214 -4.99 30.30 -3.23
N ARG A 215 -4.91 29.76 -2.04
CA ARG A 215 -3.64 29.64 -1.30
C ARG A 215 -3.12 28.22 -1.36
N ALA A 216 -1.82 28.09 -1.45
CA ALA A 216 -1.11 26.84 -1.28
C ALA A 216 -1.27 26.33 0.17
N PRO A 217 -1.21 25.01 0.39
CA PRO A 217 -1.21 24.45 1.76
C PRO A 217 -0.02 24.98 2.55
N GLU A 218 -0.21 25.20 3.86
CA GLU A 218 0.86 25.67 4.72
C GLU A 218 1.95 24.62 4.88
N THR A 219 1.54 23.37 5.07
CA THR A 219 2.44 22.22 5.18
C THR A 219 1.89 21.05 4.37
N VAL A 220 2.78 20.36 3.64
CA VAL A 220 2.49 19.11 2.97
C VAL A 220 3.12 17.97 3.76
N PHE A 221 2.30 16.99 4.14
CA PHE A 221 2.70 15.76 4.80
C PHE A 221 2.58 14.61 3.84
N PHE A 222 3.60 13.77 3.78
CA PHE A 222 3.57 12.53 3.01
C PHE A 222 3.34 11.35 3.96
N VAL A 223 2.28 10.60 3.73
CA VAL A 223 2.00 9.34 4.43
C VAL A 223 2.26 8.22 3.46
N ASN A 224 3.43 7.60 3.61
CA ASN A 224 3.92 6.56 2.72
C ASN A 224 3.50 5.18 3.23
N PHE A 225 2.71 4.48 2.43
CA PHE A 225 2.29 3.11 2.67
C PHE A 225 3.23 2.08 2.00
N ASN A 226 4.15 2.55 1.12
CA ASN A 226 5.13 1.68 0.49
C ASN A 226 6.23 1.30 1.47
N TYR A 227 6.75 0.10 1.33
CA TYR A 227 7.88 -0.40 2.10
C TYR A 227 9.23 0.12 1.60
N THR A 228 9.25 0.72 0.39
CA THR A 228 10.44 1.29 -0.25
C THR A 228 10.78 2.68 0.25
N ASP A 229 12.04 3.08 0.08
CA ASP A 229 12.52 4.44 0.33
C ASP A 229 12.52 5.32 -0.94
N THR A 230 11.83 4.90 -2.00
CA THR A 230 11.80 5.61 -3.28
C THR A 230 11.31 7.04 -3.12
N LEU A 231 10.23 7.25 -2.37
CA LEU A 231 9.69 8.58 -2.10
C LEU A 231 10.68 9.46 -1.31
N VAL A 232 11.38 8.90 -0.30
CA VAL A 232 12.43 9.63 0.46
C VAL A 232 13.50 10.14 -0.48
N LYS A 233 14.06 9.25 -1.31
CA LYS A 233 15.13 9.56 -2.26
C LYS A 233 14.67 10.60 -3.28
N LEU A 234 13.42 10.48 -3.74
CA LEU A 234 12.83 11.46 -4.66
C LEU A 234 12.71 12.84 -4.02
N LEU A 235 12.14 12.94 -2.83
CA LEU A 235 11.94 14.19 -2.12
C LEU A 235 13.29 14.88 -1.79
N ASN A 236 14.30 14.12 -1.38
CA ASN A 236 15.63 14.66 -1.10
C ASN A 236 16.30 15.24 -2.34
N ASN A 237 16.04 14.68 -3.52
CA ASN A 237 16.63 15.13 -4.78
C ASN A 237 15.88 16.31 -5.43
N THR A 238 14.60 16.50 -5.12
CA THR A 238 13.75 17.48 -5.84
C THR A 238 13.26 18.61 -4.97
N PHE A 239 13.38 18.53 -3.63
CA PHE A 239 12.59 19.40 -2.78
C PHE A 239 13.37 20.02 -1.61
N VAL A 240 13.31 21.35 -1.56
CA VAL A 240 13.66 22.15 -0.38
C VAL A 240 12.36 22.78 0.14
N GLY A 241 11.75 22.22 1.16
CA GLY A 241 10.50 22.77 1.64
C GLY A 241 9.93 22.14 2.92
N LYS A 242 8.70 22.55 3.27
CA LYS A 242 7.96 22.14 4.47
C LYS A 242 7.29 20.76 4.32
N ASN A 243 7.98 19.77 3.77
CA ASN A 243 7.50 18.41 3.69
C ASN A 243 7.80 17.64 4.96
N LYS A 244 6.89 16.79 5.36
CA LYS A 244 7.08 15.86 6.49
C LYS A 244 6.63 14.47 6.03
N LEU A 245 7.53 13.51 6.17
CA LEU A 245 7.29 12.13 5.73
C LEU A 245 7.02 11.21 6.93
N ILE A 246 5.96 10.43 6.82
CA ILE A 246 5.57 9.38 7.76
C ILE A 246 5.51 8.06 6.98
N HIS A 247 6.47 7.17 7.22
CA HIS A 247 6.42 5.80 6.71
C HIS A 247 5.51 4.98 7.63
N ILE A 248 4.23 4.89 7.28
CA ILE A 248 3.21 4.32 8.17
C ILE A 248 3.34 2.80 8.31
N HIS A 249 3.77 2.13 7.26
CA HIS A 249 3.96 0.67 7.22
C HIS A 249 5.42 0.23 7.38
N GLY A 250 6.30 1.13 7.80
CA GLY A 250 7.72 0.81 7.96
C GLY A 250 8.51 0.90 6.65
N SER A 251 9.79 0.52 6.70
CA SER A 251 10.71 0.55 5.55
C SER A 251 11.63 -0.66 5.55
N VAL A 252 11.83 -1.28 4.36
CA VAL A 252 12.76 -2.41 4.19
C VAL A 252 14.22 -2.02 4.45
N SER A 253 14.55 -0.73 4.40
CA SER A 253 15.91 -0.21 4.60
C SER A 253 16.18 0.29 6.03
N ASN A 254 15.19 0.27 6.93
CA ASN A 254 15.32 0.89 8.25
C ASN A 254 14.81 0.00 9.39
N ASN A 255 15.71 -0.68 10.06
CA ASN A 255 15.39 -1.56 11.19
C ASN A 255 14.73 -0.84 12.37
N ASN A 256 14.91 0.49 12.52
CA ASN A 256 14.24 1.30 13.55
C ASN A 256 12.79 1.67 13.17
N ASN A 257 12.38 1.37 11.95
CA ASN A 257 11.02 1.51 11.47
C ASN A 257 10.54 0.16 10.91
N PRO A 258 10.25 -0.81 11.80
CA PRO A 258 9.89 -2.16 11.41
C PRO A 258 8.64 -2.19 10.56
N ILE A 259 8.58 -3.17 9.67
CA ILE A 259 7.49 -3.34 8.75
C ILE A 259 6.21 -3.74 9.49
N ILE A 260 5.09 -3.18 9.01
CA ILE A 260 3.74 -3.50 9.46
C ILE A 260 3.03 -4.16 8.28
N PHE A 261 2.87 -5.49 8.35
CA PHE A 261 2.25 -6.33 7.34
C PHE A 261 1.15 -7.16 7.98
N GLY A 262 -0.04 -7.21 7.35
CA GLY A 262 -1.20 -7.90 7.86
C GLY A 262 -2.51 -7.21 7.49
N PHE A 263 -3.59 -7.51 8.20
CA PHE A 263 -4.92 -6.99 7.91
C PHE A 263 -5.32 -5.88 8.90
N GLY A 264 -5.93 -4.80 8.41
CA GLY A 264 -6.27 -3.61 9.20
C GLY A 264 -7.71 -3.14 9.00
N ASP A 265 -8.70 -3.98 9.33
CA ASP A 265 -10.13 -3.59 9.42
C ASP A 265 -10.71 -4.04 10.77
N ASP A 266 -10.55 -3.21 11.80
CA ASP A 266 -11.12 -3.39 13.13
C ASP A 266 -12.64 -3.10 13.19
N THR A 267 -13.23 -2.63 12.11
CA THR A 267 -14.69 -2.46 11.98
C THR A 267 -15.39 -3.71 11.44
N ASN A 268 -14.64 -4.75 11.11
CA ASN A 268 -15.20 -6.01 10.63
C ASN A 268 -15.98 -6.72 11.75
N SER A 269 -17.14 -7.28 11.44
CA SER A 269 -18.02 -7.92 12.44
C SER A 269 -17.38 -9.12 13.16
N ILE A 270 -16.40 -9.78 12.56
CA ILE A 270 -15.69 -10.91 13.15
C ILE A 270 -14.58 -10.45 14.10
N TYR A 271 -14.03 -9.24 13.88
CA TYR A 271 -12.90 -8.72 14.64
C TYR A 271 -13.16 -8.76 16.15
N ARG A 272 -14.34 -8.31 16.59
CA ARG A 272 -14.73 -8.34 18.00
C ARG A 272 -14.73 -9.77 18.57
N GLY A 273 -15.20 -10.75 17.81
CA GLY A 273 -15.15 -12.14 18.22
C GLY A 273 -13.72 -12.69 18.34
N LEU A 274 -12.79 -12.23 17.48
CA LEU A 274 -11.38 -12.59 17.61
C LEU A 274 -10.75 -11.98 18.88
N GLU A 275 -11.16 -10.76 19.29
CA GLU A 275 -10.68 -10.11 20.51
C GLU A 275 -11.25 -10.76 21.79
N GLU A 276 -12.46 -11.31 21.73
CA GLU A 276 -13.11 -11.99 22.86
C GLU A 276 -12.53 -13.39 23.14
N GLU A 277 -11.77 -13.97 22.19
CA GLU A 277 -11.05 -15.24 22.40
C GLU A 277 -9.74 -15.00 23.17
N ASP A 278 -9.44 -15.86 24.13
CA ASP A 278 -8.17 -15.81 24.91
C ASP A 278 -7.04 -16.51 24.14
N GLU A 279 -6.84 -16.11 22.86
CA GLU A 279 -5.80 -16.66 21.99
C GLU A 279 -5.13 -15.57 21.14
N SER A 280 -3.92 -15.17 21.54
CA SER A 280 -3.17 -14.07 20.93
C SER A 280 -2.79 -14.32 19.46
N GLU A 281 -2.66 -15.59 19.05
CA GLU A 281 -2.33 -15.93 17.65
C GLU A 281 -3.42 -15.48 16.66
N LEU A 282 -4.69 -15.36 17.10
CA LEU A 282 -5.78 -14.82 16.28
C LEU A 282 -5.58 -13.36 15.88
N LEU A 283 -4.85 -12.58 16.69
CA LEU A 283 -4.65 -11.15 16.51
C LEU A 283 -3.24 -10.79 16.03
N ARG A 284 -2.34 -11.77 15.91
CA ARG A 284 -0.91 -11.58 15.66
C ARG A 284 -0.61 -10.79 14.39
N LYS A 285 -1.39 -10.98 13.32
CA LYS A 285 -1.22 -10.30 12.03
C LYS A 285 -2.27 -9.20 11.78
N ILE A 286 -2.85 -8.66 12.84
CA ILE A 286 -3.75 -7.49 12.78
C ILE A 286 -2.91 -6.22 12.94
N LYS A 287 -2.97 -5.33 11.93
CA LYS A 287 -2.14 -4.10 11.86
C LYS A 287 -2.33 -3.17 13.05
N SER A 288 -3.55 -3.11 13.62
CA SER A 288 -3.86 -2.22 14.75
C SER A 288 -2.95 -2.49 15.96
N PHE A 289 -2.55 -3.75 16.20
CA PHE A 289 -1.60 -4.12 17.26
C PHE A 289 -0.14 -3.91 16.87
N ALA A 290 0.14 -3.70 15.58
CA ALA A 290 1.49 -3.46 15.09
C ALA A 290 1.85 -1.96 15.01
N TYR A 291 0.87 -1.06 14.85
CA TYR A 291 1.11 0.39 14.78
C TYR A 291 1.88 0.96 15.99
N PRO A 292 1.66 0.50 17.25
CA PRO A 292 2.44 0.96 18.40
C PRO A 292 3.93 0.56 18.40
N LYS A 293 4.40 -0.28 17.47
CA LYS A 293 5.83 -0.59 17.33
C LYS A 293 6.68 0.68 17.04
N THR A 294 6.04 1.74 16.53
CA THR A 294 6.68 3.02 16.24
C THR A 294 5.78 4.19 16.63
N ASN A 295 6.33 5.41 16.62
CA ASN A 295 5.55 6.63 16.84
C ASN A 295 4.84 7.15 15.58
N ASN A 296 4.87 6.43 14.46
CA ASN A 296 4.36 6.94 13.18
C ASN A 296 2.85 7.17 13.21
N TYR A 297 2.10 6.26 13.83
CA TYR A 297 0.66 6.43 13.97
C TYR A 297 0.30 7.66 14.82
N HIS A 298 0.97 7.86 15.94
CA HIS A 298 0.77 9.05 16.78
C HIS A 298 1.16 10.34 16.05
N LYS A 299 2.24 10.33 15.25
CA LYS A 299 2.60 11.47 14.40
C LYS A 299 1.49 11.81 13.41
N LEU A 300 0.88 10.78 12.80
CA LEU A 300 -0.23 10.97 11.89
C LEU A 300 -1.43 11.59 12.64
N LEU A 301 -1.85 11.04 13.77
CA LEU A 301 -2.95 11.58 14.57
C LEU A 301 -2.71 13.06 14.94
N ASN A 302 -1.50 13.41 15.36
CA ASN A 302 -1.15 14.80 15.64
C ASN A 302 -1.28 15.72 14.42
N VAL A 303 -1.01 15.22 13.21
CA VAL A 303 -1.22 15.97 11.96
C VAL A 303 -2.70 16.18 11.70
N LEU A 304 -3.53 15.14 11.90
CA LEU A 304 -4.98 15.21 11.71
C LEU A 304 -5.63 16.21 12.69
N ASP A 305 -5.17 16.20 13.95
CA ASP A 305 -5.73 17.04 15.02
C ASP A 305 -5.26 18.50 14.98
N ASN A 306 -4.21 18.82 14.21
CA ASN A 306 -3.61 20.16 14.26
C ASN A 306 -4.45 21.18 13.49
N LYS A 307 -4.60 21.03 12.16
CA LYS A 307 -5.27 21.97 11.26
C LYS A 307 -6.22 21.25 10.31
N PRO A 308 -7.22 21.97 9.73
CA PRO A 308 -7.95 21.44 8.58
C PRO A 308 -6.98 20.96 7.48
N TYR A 309 -7.37 19.92 6.75
CA TYR A 309 -6.48 19.37 5.73
C TYR A 309 -7.23 18.80 4.53
N GLU A 310 -6.55 18.78 3.40
CA GLU A 310 -6.92 18.07 2.19
C GLU A 310 -6.12 16.78 2.07
N VAL A 311 -6.69 15.78 1.43
CA VAL A 311 -6.03 14.49 1.16
C VAL A 311 -5.86 14.29 -0.34
N PHE A 312 -4.65 13.98 -0.77
CA PHE A 312 -4.36 13.50 -2.11
C PHE A 312 -4.01 12.02 -2.05
N VAL A 313 -4.69 11.21 -2.86
CA VAL A 313 -4.43 9.77 -2.97
C VAL A 313 -3.62 9.53 -4.23
N VAL A 314 -2.37 9.12 -4.07
CA VAL A 314 -1.39 8.96 -5.15
C VAL A 314 -0.90 7.53 -5.19
N GLY A 315 -1.40 6.72 -6.12
CA GLY A 315 -1.00 5.33 -6.31
C GLY A 315 -1.44 4.35 -5.20
N HIS A 316 -2.23 4.78 -4.22
CA HIS A 316 -2.75 3.89 -3.18
C HIS A 316 -4.04 3.20 -3.64
N SER A 317 -4.14 1.88 -3.43
CA SER A 317 -5.32 1.09 -3.85
C SER A 317 -6.59 1.42 -3.06
N CYS A 318 -6.46 1.96 -1.85
CA CYS A 318 -7.52 2.10 -0.86
C CYS A 318 -8.20 0.76 -0.56
N GLY A 319 -7.40 -0.31 -0.45
CA GLY A 319 -7.86 -1.64 -0.07
C GLY A 319 -8.37 -1.69 1.37
N VAL A 320 -9.24 -2.66 1.66
CA VAL A 320 -9.80 -2.82 3.01
C VAL A 320 -8.78 -3.32 4.03
N SER A 321 -7.63 -3.83 3.58
CA SER A 321 -6.50 -4.17 4.46
C SER A 321 -5.89 -2.96 5.19
N ASP A 322 -6.25 -1.73 4.79
CA ASP A 322 -5.84 -0.47 5.42
C ASP A 322 -7.04 0.35 5.93
N LYS A 323 -8.19 -0.31 6.11
CA LYS A 323 -9.45 0.40 6.38
C LYS A 323 -9.42 1.19 7.68
N THR A 324 -8.90 0.66 8.76
CA THR A 324 -8.79 1.36 10.05
C THR A 324 -8.05 2.70 9.87
N MET A 325 -6.90 2.67 9.23
CA MET A 325 -6.07 3.86 9.00
C MET A 325 -6.74 4.86 8.06
N LEU A 326 -7.20 4.38 6.90
CA LEU A 326 -7.80 5.25 5.89
C LEU A 326 -9.14 5.84 6.37
N SER A 327 -9.94 5.08 7.13
CA SER A 327 -11.18 5.59 7.73
C SER A 327 -10.88 6.71 8.72
N THR A 328 -9.83 6.58 9.54
CA THR A 328 -9.39 7.62 10.47
C THR A 328 -9.03 8.90 9.72
N VAL A 329 -8.27 8.81 8.61
CA VAL A 329 -7.88 9.98 7.81
C VAL A 329 -9.06 10.58 7.06
N PHE A 330 -9.89 9.75 6.42
CA PHE A 330 -10.94 10.24 5.51
C PHE A 330 -12.18 10.77 6.23
N GLN A 331 -12.53 10.21 7.40
CA GLN A 331 -13.73 10.59 8.15
C GLN A 331 -13.45 11.61 9.26
N HIS A 332 -12.17 11.95 9.52
CA HIS A 332 -11.81 12.93 10.54
C HIS A 332 -12.51 14.27 10.30
N GLU A 333 -12.96 14.95 11.38
CA GLU A 333 -13.73 16.19 11.28
C GLU A 333 -13.03 17.30 10.50
N LYS A 334 -11.68 17.37 10.58
CA LYS A 334 -10.84 18.36 9.90
C LYS A 334 -10.50 17.99 8.45
N CYS A 335 -10.90 16.82 7.95
CA CYS A 335 -10.72 16.45 6.54
C CYS A 335 -11.71 17.24 5.67
N LEU A 336 -11.18 18.06 4.78
CA LEU A 336 -11.94 18.98 3.95
C LEU A 336 -12.33 18.35 2.61
N ALA A 337 -11.35 17.75 1.93
CA ALA A 337 -11.52 17.21 0.59
C ALA A 337 -10.55 16.04 0.35
N ILE A 338 -10.92 15.15 -0.57
CA ILE A 338 -10.12 14.01 -1.01
C ILE A 338 -10.03 14.07 -2.53
N LYS A 339 -8.81 14.25 -3.05
CA LYS A 339 -8.49 14.23 -4.48
C LYS A 339 -7.78 12.93 -4.82
N ASN A 340 -8.26 12.24 -5.85
CA ASN A 340 -7.61 11.06 -6.38
C ASN A 340 -6.72 11.40 -7.56
N PHE A 341 -5.53 10.78 -7.63
CA PHE A 341 -4.65 10.77 -8.78
C PHE A 341 -4.74 9.42 -9.49
N HIS A 342 -4.73 9.43 -10.82
CA HIS A 342 -4.92 8.25 -11.66
C HIS A 342 -3.78 8.08 -12.67
N TYR A 343 -3.65 6.88 -13.24
CA TYR A 343 -2.70 6.57 -14.31
C TYR A 343 -3.39 6.03 -15.59
N LYS A 344 -4.67 5.66 -15.52
CA LYS A 344 -5.46 5.13 -16.65
C LYS A 344 -6.72 5.94 -16.99
N GLY A 345 -6.92 7.11 -16.37
CA GLY A 345 -8.05 7.99 -16.67
C GLY A 345 -9.30 7.73 -15.81
N GLU A 346 -10.48 8.06 -16.38
CA GLU A 346 -11.73 8.16 -15.62
C GLU A 346 -12.24 6.81 -15.09
N GLU A 347 -12.03 5.73 -15.84
CA GLU A 347 -12.47 4.39 -15.42
C GLU A 347 -11.73 3.93 -14.16
N GLU A 348 -10.41 4.14 -14.10
CA GLU A 348 -9.63 3.82 -12.90
C GLU A 348 -10.07 4.70 -11.72
N ASP A 349 -10.28 5.99 -11.95
CA ASP A 349 -10.77 6.90 -10.92
C ASP A 349 -12.13 6.46 -10.37
N PHE A 350 -13.03 5.96 -11.23
CA PHE A 350 -14.32 5.42 -10.81
C PHE A 350 -14.16 4.24 -9.83
N TYR A 351 -13.32 3.26 -10.18
CA TYR A 351 -13.05 2.13 -9.27
C TYR A 351 -12.35 2.57 -7.99
N LYS A 352 -11.48 3.57 -8.06
CA LYS A 352 -10.83 4.16 -6.89
C LYS A 352 -11.85 4.83 -5.96
N ARG A 353 -12.82 5.56 -6.49
CA ARG A 353 -13.92 6.14 -5.70
C ARG A 353 -14.76 5.07 -5.02
N ILE A 354 -15.00 3.93 -5.66
CA ILE A 354 -15.65 2.77 -5.04
C ILE A 354 -14.81 2.24 -3.87
N ALA A 355 -13.49 2.09 -4.06
CA ALA A 355 -12.60 1.66 -3.00
C ALA A 355 -12.61 2.65 -1.81
N ILE A 356 -12.47 3.95 -2.07
CA ILE A 356 -12.55 5.02 -1.05
C ILE A 356 -13.89 4.96 -0.30
N SER A 357 -15.00 4.67 -0.98
CA SER A 357 -16.32 4.62 -0.35
C SER A 357 -16.45 3.58 0.75
N ARG A 358 -15.62 2.52 0.71
CA ARG A 358 -15.62 1.44 1.73
C ARG A 358 -15.06 1.90 3.08
N HIS A 359 -14.35 3.03 3.09
CA HIS A 359 -13.78 3.65 4.29
C HIS A 359 -14.71 4.66 4.96
N PHE A 360 -15.92 4.88 4.42
CA PHE A 360 -16.91 5.78 4.97
C PHE A 360 -18.13 5.01 5.51
N SER A 361 -18.46 5.23 6.77
CA SER A 361 -19.75 4.85 7.35
C SER A 361 -20.84 5.82 6.88
N ASP A 362 -20.54 7.12 6.79
CA ASP A 362 -21.43 8.18 6.31
C ASP A 362 -21.21 8.45 4.80
N LYS A 363 -22.18 8.03 3.99
CA LYS A 363 -22.12 8.22 2.53
C LYS A 363 -22.40 9.66 2.07
N PRO A 364 -23.28 10.44 2.69
CA PRO A 364 -23.35 11.91 2.51
C PRO A 364 -22.00 12.59 2.73
N LEU A 365 -21.31 12.29 3.82
CA LEU A 365 -19.98 12.85 4.11
C LEU A 365 -18.96 12.48 3.02
N MET A 366 -18.96 11.22 2.58
CA MET A 366 -18.11 10.79 1.48
C MET A 366 -18.34 11.64 0.22
N ARG A 367 -19.59 11.78 -0.21
CA ARG A 367 -19.93 12.57 -1.41
C ARG A 367 -19.57 14.05 -1.28
N LYS A 368 -19.56 14.59 -0.06
CA LYS A 368 -19.13 15.96 0.21
C LYS A 368 -17.62 16.12 0.05
N ARG A 369 -16.82 15.11 0.47
CA ARG A 369 -15.35 15.20 0.55
C ARG A 369 -14.63 14.71 -0.70
N VAL A 370 -15.15 13.67 -1.36
CA VAL A 370 -14.49 13.10 -2.54
C VAL A 370 -14.75 14.00 -3.74
N LEU A 371 -13.67 14.53 -4.29
CA LEU A 371 -13.73 15.46 -5.40
C LEU A 371 -14.07 14.76 -6.74
N PRO A 372 -14.67 15.47 -7.70
CA PRO A 372 -14.89 14.95 -9.03
C PRO A 372 -13.59 14.54 -9.73
N PHE A 373 -13.72 13.72 -10.79
CA PHE A 373 -12.61 13.35 -11.65
C PHE A 373 -11.89 14.59 -12.21
N ASP A 374 -10.58 14.60 -12.09
CA ASP A 374 -9.70 15.61 -12.66
C ASP A 374 -8.74 14.95 -13.65
N LYS A 375 -8.97 15.18 -14.95
CA LYS A 375 -8.15 14.60 -16.03
C LYS A 375 -6.66 14.97 -15.96
N ASP A 376 -6.31 16.04 -15.25
CA ASP A 376 -4.93 16.51 -15.12
C ASP A 376 -4.24 15.94 -13.85
N ALA A 377 -4.98 15.22 -12.99
CA ALA A 377 -4.44 14.56 -11.82
C ALA A 377 -3.81 13.19 -12.19
N VAL A 378 -2.78 13.21 -13.03
CA VAL A 378 -2.16 12.03 -13.61
C VAL A 378 -0.89 11.64 -12.85
N ILE A 379 -0.76 10.34 -12.56
CA ILE A 379 0.50 9.74 -12.08
C ILE A 379 1.30 9.36 -13.34
N PRO A 380 2.48 9.96 -13.58
CA PRO A 380 3.31 9.63 -14.72
C PRO A 380 3.68 8.14 -14.71
N GLN A 381 3.79 7.57 -15.90
CA GLN A 381 4.25 6.20 -16.08
C GLN A 381 5.58 6.24 -16.80
N ARG A 382 6.61 5.63 -16.21
CA ARG A 382 7.89 5.48 -16.88
C ARG A 382 7.71 4.57 -18.08
N GLN A 383 8.00 5.08 -19.27
CA GLN A 383 8.07 4.24 -20.45
C GLN A 383 9.29 3.32 -20.33
N GLU A 384 9.09 2.02 -20.52
CA GLU A 384 10.21 1.09 -20.69
C GLU A 384 10.96 1.51 -21.97
N VAL A 385 12.20 1.92 -21.83
CA VAL A 385 13.12 2.23 -22.92
C VAL A 385 13.76 0.94 -23.39
#